data_2b9b09581380389d604a543da02e53ad
#
_entry.id   2b9b09581380389d604a543da02e53ad
#
_cell.length_a   1.000
_cell.length_b   1.000
_cell.length_c   1.000
_cell.angle_alpha   90.00
_cell.angle_beta   90.00
_cell.angle_gamma   90.00
#
_symmetry.space_group_name_H-M   'P 1'
#
loop_
_entity.id
_entity.type
_entity.pdbx_description
1 polymer ?
#
loop_
_entity_poly.entity_id
_entity_poly.type
_entity_poly.pdbx_seq_one_letter_code
_entity_poly.pdbx_strand_id
1 'polypeptide(L)'
;KSEAEVVTRAGQQGAVTIATNMAGRGTDIKLGEGIKELGGLHIIGTERHESRRIDLQLRGRSGRQGDSGSSRFYLSLEDDLMRLFSSDKVAGIMDRMGIEEGEVISAGMVTRAISNAQKKVEVRNFGIRKHLLEYDDVMNQQRQVVYDIRNQALAGENMQESVAQILDDFVLDEIEMQAENDIYSWDWDHLKQRFSSHLMVDVNLDKIQQDIAEDNLEDGDIIEWVLDQARAVYKARQSLVPDQVIREFERFVILRTIDEKWKDHLYAMDQLREGINLRAYGQKNPLLEYKSEGFKMFQEMMADMNSVTVQRLFRTQLQGMEQPQESRGQSLRNVQTSHQDTTGMGFQGQSRPQDSNQPQQVRTPVQVEQKRGRNEKIIVRGPDGKELQIKFKKLQSYLNKGYSQV
;
A
#
# COMPACT_ATOMS: atom_id res chain seq x y z
N LYS A 1 -9.70 -31.16 -3.16
CA LYS A 1 -10.28 -32.33 -2.36
C LYS A 1 -9.69 -33.65 -2.83
N SER A 2 -9.79 -34.04 -4.11
CA SER A 2 -9.24 -35.27 -4.65
C SER A 2 -7.73 -35.44 -4.45
N GLU A 3 -6.95 -34.40 -4.62
CA GLU A 3 -5.50 -34.42 -4.40
C GLU A 3 -5.14 -34.74 -2.93
N ALA A 4 -5.84 -34.13 -1.98
CA ALA A 4 -5.62 -34.37 -0.55
C ALA A 4 -5.98 -35.85 -0.19
N GLU A 5 -7.00 -36.40 -0.79
CA GLU A 5 -7.39 -37.82 -0.59
C GLU A 5 -6.32 -38.79 -1.12
N VAL A 6 -5.73 -38.49 -2.29
CA VAL A 6 -4.63 -39.29 -2.85
C VAL A 6 -3.41 -39.24 -1.93
N VAL A 7 -3.03 -38.05 -1.46
CA VAL A 7 -1.89 -37.86 -0.57
C VAL A 7 -2.08 -38.54 0.79
N THR A 8 -3.30 -38.51 1.32
CA THR A 8 -3.62 -39.20 2.59
C THR A 8 -3.40 -40.71 2.49
N ARG A 9 -3.60 -41.31 1.31
CA ARG A 9 -3.38 -42.78 1.07
C ARG A 9 -1.91 -43.15 0.87
N ALA A 10 -1.00 -42.16 0.71
CA ALA A 10 0.42 -42.41 0.46
C ALA A 10 1.12 -43.16 1.60
N GLY A 11 0.56 -43.14 2.81
CA GLY A 11 1.10 -43.87 3.98
C GLY A 11 0.68 -45.35 4.08
N GLN A 12 -0.01 -45.92 3.08
CA GLN A 12 -0.45 -47.31 3.09
C GLN A 12 0.62 -48.25 2.50
N GLN A 13 0.59 -49.52 2.90
CA GLN A 13 1.53 -50.54 2.41
C GLN A 13 1.43 -50.69 0.88
N GLY A 14 2.55 -50.66 0.20
CA GLY A 14 2.62 -50.83 -1.25
C GLY A 14 2.11 -49.64 -2.06
N ALA A 15 1.69 -48.56 -1.40
CA ALA A 15 1.23 -47.37 -2.11
C ALA A 15 2.43 -46.59 -2.70
N VAL A 16 2.31 -46.26 -4.00
CA VAL A 16 3.23 -45.35 -4.70
C VAL A 16 2.44 -44.12 -5.15
N THR A 17 2.86 -42.96 -4.67
CA THR A 17 2.21 -41.68 -4.98
C THR A 17 3.18 -40.73 -5.68
N ILE A 18 2.81 -40.30 -6.90
CA ILE A 18 3.55 -39.27 -7.63
C ILE A 18 2.84 -37.95 -7.38
N ALA A 19 3.58 -36.94 -6.92
CA ALA A 19 3.02 -35.67 -6.56
C ALA A 19 4.03 -34.52 -6.75
N THR A 20 3.53 -33.31 -6.91
CA THR A 20 4.39 -32.11 -6.87
C THR A 20 4.88 -31.84 -5.45
N ASN A 21 5.91 -31.02 -5.31
CA ASN A 21 6.45 -30.60 -4.01
C ASN A 21 5.41 -29.89 -3.12
N MET A 22 4.39 -29.26 -3.72
CA MET A 22 3.32 -28.54 -3.03
C MET A 22 2.10 -29.43 -2.72
N ALA A 23 2.00 -30.59 -3.34
CA ALA A 23 0.84 -31.48 -3.19
C ALA A 23 0.64 -31.88 -1.72
N GLY A 24 -0.59 -31.82 -1.26
CA GLY A 24 -0.97 -32.16 0.11
C GLY A 24 -0.39 -31.24 1.19
N ARG A 25 -0.02 -30.00 0.86
CA ARG A 25 0.35 -29.00 1.88
C ARG A 25 -0.80 -28.79 2.86
N GLY A 26 -0.53 -28.97 4.16
CA GLY A 26 -1.57 -28.96 5.20
C GLY A 26 -2.29 -30.31 5.39
N THR A 27 -2.00 -31.32 4.58
CA THR A 27 -2.53 -32.67 4.74
C THR A 27 -1.58 -33.52 5.56
N ASP A 28 -2.08 -34.20 6.57
CA ASP A 28 -1.30 -35.16 7.37
C ASP A 28 -1.32 -36.55 6.70
N ILE A 29 -0.13 -37.14 6.50
CA ILE A 29 0.04 -38.48 5.96
C ILE A 29 0.14 -39.44 7.13
N LYS A 30 -0.92 -40.20 7.38
CA LYS A 30 -0.93 -41.20 8.44
C LYS A 30 -0.41 -42.53 7.90
N LEU A 31 0.53 -43.13 8.64
CA LEU A 31 1.04 -44.45 8.30
C LEU A 31 0.01 -45.52 8.64
N GLY A 32 -0.13 -46.49 7.74
CA GLY A 32 -0.93 -47.68 7.99
C GLY A 32 -0.35 -48.57 9.07
N GLU A 33 -1.12 -49.56 9.51
CA GLU A 33 -0.71 -50.51 10.53
C GLU A 33 0.51 -51.33 10.04
N GLY A 34 1.56 -51.45 10.90
CA GLY A 34 2.80 -52.18 10.58
C GLY A 34 3.80 -51.44 9.70
N ILE A 35 3.46 -50.23 9.20
CA ILE A 35 4.35 -49.50 8.29
C ILE A 35 5.56 -48.87 9.04
N LYS A 36 5.37 -48.57 10.32
CA LYS A 36 6.49 -48.01 11.16
C LYS A 36 7.62 -48.99 11.33
N GLU A 37 7.27 -50.28 11.50
CA GLU A 37 8.24 -51.38 11.65
C GLU A 37 8.99 -51.64 10.34
N LEU A 38 8.35 -51.40 9.18
CA LEU A 38 8.97 -51.50 7.87
C LEU A 38 9.85 -50.29 7.50
N GLY A 39 9.97 -49.27 8.40
CA GLY A 39 10.81 -48.11 8.18
C GLY A 39 10.03 -46.83 7.79
N GLY A 40 8.69 -46.90 7.74
CA GLY A 40 7.82 -45.72 7.52
C GLY A 40 7.75 -45.26 6.07
N LEU A 41 7.39 -44.00 5.89
CA LEU A 41 7.26 -43.37 4.57
C LEU A 41 8.63 -43.07 3.97
N HIS A 42 8.88 -43.56 2.74
CA HIS A 42 10.06 -43.22 1.96
C HIS A 42 9.73 -42.13 0.92
N ILE A 43 10.49 -41.03 0.95
CA ILE A 43 10.33 -39.91 0.02
C ILE A 43 11.46 -39.91 -1.01
N ILE A 44 11.08 -39.95 -2.28
CA ILE A 44 12.02 -39.81 -3.40
C ILE A 44 11.80 -38.42 -4.02
N GLY A 45 12.84 -37.59 -3.99
CA GLY A 45 12.89 -36.34 -4.72
C GLY A 45 13.65 -36.54 -6.04
N THR A 46 13.06 -36.16 -7.15
CA THR A 46 13.68 -36.26 -8.48
C THR A 46 14.31 -34.97 -8.93
N GLU A 47 14.12 -33.90 -8.15
CA GLU A 47 14.63 -32.55 -8.44
C GLU A 47 14.85 -31.78 -7.12
N ARG A 48 15.81 -30.86 -7.11
CA ARG A 48 15.96 -29.88 -6.02
C ARG A 48 15.14 -28.63 -6.33
N HIS A 49 14.46 -28.16 -5.32
CA HIS A 49 13.77 -26.88 -5.42
C HIS A 49 14.76 -25.72 -5.30
N GLU A 50 14.37 -24.55 -5.80
CA GLU A 50 15.17 -23.32 -5.69
C GLU A 50 15.45 -22.90 -4.24
N SER A 51 14.62 -23.32 -3.28
CA SER A 51 14.75 -23.00 -1.86
C SER A 51 14.97 -24.26 -1.04
N ARG A 52 16.05 -24.28 -0.26
CA ARG A 52 16.34 -25.35 0.71
C ARG A 52 15.18 -25.61 1.68
N ARG A 53 14.42 -24.58 2.03
CA ARG A 53 13.25 -24.71 2.92
C ARG A 53 12.19 -25.64 2.32
N ILE A 54 11.97 -25.58 1.03
CA ILE A 54 10.96 -26.43 0.35
C ILE A 54 11.44 -27.87 0.28
N ASP A 55 12.71 -28.11 0.02
CA ASP A 55 13.30 -29.44 0.12
C ASP A 55 13.15 -30.03 1.53
N LEU A 56 13.37 -29.24 2.56
CA LEU A 56 13.16 -29.67 3.95
C LEU A 56 11.68 -29.95 4.26
N GLN A 57 10.75 -29.15 3.70
CA GLN A 57 9.31 -29.42 3.82
C GLN A 57 8.93 -30.73 3.13
N LEU A 58 9.49 -31.02 1.97
CA LEU A 58 9.27 -32.29 1.28
C LEU A 58 9.81 -33.47 2.11
N ARG A 59 11.07 -33.37 2.56
CA ARG A 59 11.69 -34.39 3.43
C ARG A 59 10.94 -34.58 4.75
N GLY A 60 10.44 -33.50 5.32
CA GLY A 60 9.68 -33.50 6.57
C GLY A 60 8.27 -34.12 6.46
N ARG A 61 7.86 -34.59 5.28
CA ARG A 61 6.67 -35.41 5.11
C ARG A 61 6.86 -36.84 5.58
N SER A 62 8.09 -37.35 5.54
CA SER A 62 8.47 -38.58 6.26
C SER A 62 8.79 -38.24 7.71
N GLY A 63 8.58 -39.18 8.61
CA GLY A 63 8.92 -39.05 10.02
C GLY A 63 8.06 -38.03 10.80
N ARG A 64 6.83 -37.76 10.42
CA ARG A 64 5.90 -36.92 11.17
C ARG A 64 5.55 -37.57 12.50
N GLN A 65 5.35 -36.71 13.52
CA GLN A 65 4.97 -37.13 14.88
C GLN A 65 5.91 -38.17 15.51
N GLY A 66 7.18 -38.20 15.11
CA GLY A 66 8.16 -39.15 15.61
C GLY A 66 8.12 -40.52 14.91
N ASP A 67 7.35 -40.65 13.82
CA ASP A 67 7.31 -41.87 13.02
C ASP A 67 8.65 -42.10 12.31
N SER A 68 8.99 -43.37 12.05
CA SER A 68 10.10 -43.75 11.17
C SER A 68 9.85 -43.21 9.76
N GLY A 69 10.92 -42.88 9.05
CA GLY A 69 10.83 -42.44 7.66
C GLY A 69 12.21 -42.15 7.07
N SER A 70 12.27 -42.12 5.75
CA SER A 70 13.49 -41.86 5.04
C SER A 70 13.25 -41.00 3.80
N SER A 71 14.32 -40.35 3.32
CA SER A 71 14.23 -39.55 2.09
C SER A 71 15.50 -39.62 1.29
N ARG A 72 15.38 -39.70 -0.04
CA ARG A 72 16.49 -39.69 -0.97
C ARG A 72 16.22 -38.82 -2.16
N PHE A 73 17.22 -38.04 -2.61
CA PHE A 73 17.15 -37.25 -3.82
C PHE A 73 18.00 -37.88 -4.91
N TYR A 74 17.43 -37.98 -6.10
CA TYR A 74 18.08 -38.35 -7.34
C TYR A 74 18.06 -37.12 -8.25
N LEU A 75 19.21 -36.59 -8.61
CA LEU A 75 19.38 -35.30 -9.28
C LEU A 75 20.19 -35.47 -10.55
N SER A 76 19.89 -34.69 -11.56
CA SER A 76 20.72 -34.54 -12.75
C SER A 76 21.55 -33.24 -12.66
N LEU A 77 22.71 -33.24 -13.27
CA LEU A 77 23.49 -32.02 -13.47
C LEU A 77 22.90 -31.12 -14.56
N GLU A 78 21.96 -31.65 -15.33
CA GLU A 78 21.18 -30.91 -16.32
C GLU A 78 19.95 -30.21 -15.72
N ASP A 79 19.60 -30.48 -14.44
CA ASP A 79 18.53 -29.80 -13.76
C ASP A 79 18.72 -28.28 -13.79
N ASP A 80 17.64 -27.53 -13.93
CA ASP A 80 17.64 -26.07 -14.10
C ASP A 80 18.47 -25.33 -13.02
N LEU A 81 18.38 -25.79 -11.77
CA LEU A 81 19.18 -25.26 -10.67
C LEU A 81 20.70 -25.38 -10.93
N MET A 82 21.11 -26.50 -11.49
CA MET A 82 22.52 -26.78 -11.79
C MET A 82 22.98 -26.02 -13.03
N ARG A 83 22.18 -25.98 -14.08
CA ARG A 83 22.47 -25.20 -15.30
C ARG A 83 22.69 -23.73 -15.03
N LEU A 84 21.86 -23.11 -14.18
CA LEU A 84 21.92 -21.67 -13.91
C LEU A 84 23.14 -21.26 -13.07
N PHE A 85 23.68 -22.13 -12.22
CA PHE A 85 24.64 -21.71 -11.20
C PHE A 85 25.93 -22.54 -11.07
N SER A 86 26.02 -23.66 -11.76
CA SER A 86 27.14 -24.60 -11.53
C SER A 86 27.70 -25.28 -12.80
N SER A 87 27.08 -25.11 -13.97
CA SER A 87 27.39 -25.92 -15.18
C SER A 87 28.86 -25.95 -15.55
N ASP A 88 29.53 -24.79 -15.64
CA ASP A 88 30.89 -24.73 -16.19
C ASP A 88 31.96 -25.29 -15.22
N LYS A 89 31.79 -25.08 -13.93
CA LYS A 89 32.72 -25.56 -12.92
C LYS A 89 32.56 -27.05 -12.62
N VAL A 90 31.33 -27.54 -12.63
CA VAL A 90 31.00 -28.92 -12.36
C VAL A 90 31.39 -29.79 -13.56
N ALA A 91 31.08 -29.35 -14.79
CA ALA A 91 31.50 -30.01 -16.01
C ALA A 91 33.03 -30.15 -16.07
N GLY A 92 33.78 -29.07 -15.82
CA GLY A 92 35.25 -29.12 -15.82
C GLY A 92 35.88 -30.01 -14.72
N ILE A 93 35.14 -30.27 -13.61
CA ILE A 93 35.55 -31.21 -12.57
C ILE A 93 35.26 -32.65 -13.01
N MET A 94 34.13 -32.87 -13.67
CA MET A 94 33.77 -34.21 -14.18
C MET A 94 34.72 -34.69 -15.26
N ASP A 95 35.06 -33.81 -16.20
CA ASP A 95 36.06 -34.11 -17.24
C ASP A 95 37.41 -34.50 -16.64
N ARG A 96 37.82 -33.85 -15.52
CA ARG A 96 39.06 -34.17 -14.81
C ARG A 96 39.01 -35.48 -14.00
N MET A 97 37.81 -35.88 -13.55
CA MET A 97 37.63 -37.11 -12.76
C MET A 97 37.39 -38.35 -13.64
N GLY A 98 37.27 -38.17 -14.97
CA GLY A 98 37.05 -39.29 -15.89
C GLY A 98 35.72 -40.03 -15.64
N ILE A 99 34.69 -39.36 -15.18
CA ILE A 99 33.36 -39.93 -14.90
C ILE A 99 32.66 -40.18 -16.21
N GLU A 100 32.23 -41.39 -16.47
CA GLU A 100 31.50 -41.77 -17.67
C GLU A 100 30.02 -41.33 -17.57
N GLU A 101 29.41 -41.09 -18.75
CA GLU A 101 28.00 -40.72 -18.85
C GLU A 101 27.10 -41.81 -18.25
N GLY A 102 26.25 -41.45 -17.30
CA GLY A 102 25.35 -42.38 -16.57
C GLY A 102 25.89 -42.91 -15.24
N GLU A 103 27.10 -42.58 -14.85
CA GLU A 103 27.67 -42.98 -13.56
C GLU A 103 27.08 -42.17 -12.40
N VAL A 104 26.81 -42.87 -11.27
CA VAL A 104 26.23 -42.22 -10.07
C VAL A 104 27.30 -41.50 -9.27
N ILE A 105 27.23 -40.18 -9.26
CA ILE A 105 28.18 -39.32 -8.54
C ILE A 105 27.71 -39.12 -7.09
N SER A 106 28.47 -39.63 -6.12
CA SER A 106 28.19 -39.45 -4.68
C SER A 106 29.27 -38.62 -3.96
N ALA A 107 29.73 -37.54 -4.58
CA ALA A 107 30.80 -36.73 -4.03
C ALA A 107 30.26 -35.59 -3.12
N GLY A 108 30.86 -35.40 -1.94
CA GLY A 108 30.52 -34.32 -1.02
C GLY A 108 30.71 -32.92 -1.63
N MET A 109 31.53 -32.81 -2.68
CA MET A 109 31.72 -31.58 -3.45
C MET A 109 30.48 -31.20 -4.25
N VAL A 110 29.78 -32.17 -4.86
CA VAL A 110 28.53 -31.97 -5.59
C VAL A 110 27.42 -31.48 -4.65
N THR A 111 27.31 -32.09 -3.46
CA THR A 111 26.36 -31.67 -2.43
C THR A 111 26.60 -30.21 -2.00
N ARG A 112 27.86 -29.79 -1.86
CA ARG A 112 28.19 -28.39 -1.55
C ARG A 112 27.87 -27.46 -2.72
N ALA A 113 28.12 -27.87 -3.96
CA ALA A 113 27.81 -27.09 -5.15
C ALA A 113 26.29 -26.82 -5.26
N ILE A 114 25.45 -27.86 -5.07
CA ILE A 114 24.01 -27.76 -5.04
C ILE A 114 23.53 -26.78 -3.94
N SER A 115 24.08 -26.94 -2.72
CA SER A 115 23.71 -26.05 -1.60
C SER A 115 24.09 -24.60 -1.87
N ASN A 116 25.24 -24.35 -2.49
CA ASN A 116 25.64 -23.00 -2.88
C ASN A 116 24.79 -22.43 -4.01
N ALA A 117 24.39 -23.26 -4.97
CA ALA A 117 23.47 -22.85 -6.03
C ALA A 117 22.11 -22.42 -5.45
N GLN A 118 21.51 -23.23 -4.60
CA GLN A 118 20.27 -22.89 -3.89
C GLN A 118 20.39 -21.56 -3.12
N LYS A 119 21.48 -21.38 -2.38
CA LYS A 119 21.72 -20.13 -1.63
C LYS A 119 21.80 -18.91 -2.54
N LYS A 120 22.43 -19.04 -3.72
CA LYS A 120 22.51 -17.93 -4.70
C LYS A 120 21.13 -17.59 -5.26
N VAL A 121 20.31 -18.61 -5.58
CA VAL A 121 18.93 -18.39 -6.04
C VAL A 121 18.08 -17.72 -4.96
N GLU A 122 18.18 -18.21 -3.72
CA GLU A 122 17.47 -17.61 -2.59
C GLU A 122 17.84 -16.13 -2.40
N VAL A 123 19.12 -15.78 -2.45
CA VAL A 123 19.60 -14.40 -2.33
C VAL A 123 19.09 -13.55 -3.48
N ARG A 124 19.14 -14.06 -4.73
CA ARG A 124 18.59 -13.35 -5.90
C ARG A 124 17.08 -13.10 -5.75
N ASN A 125 16.32 -14.14 -5.45
CA ASN A 125 14.86 -14.04 -5.30
C ASN A 125 14.47 -13.17 -4.12
N PHE A 126 15.25 -13.19 -3.03
CA PHE A 126 15.09 -12.28 -1.90
C PHE A 126 15.33 -10.82 -2.34
N GLY A 127 16.41 -10.56 -3.10
CA GLY A 127 16.69 -9.23 -3.63
C GLY A 127 15.58 -8.70 -4.50
N ILE A 128 15.06 -9.50 -5.44
CA ILE A 128 13.95 -9.10 -6.31
C ILE A 128 12.70 -8.76 -5.47
N ARG A 129 12.33 -9.61 -4.51
CA ARG A 129 11.18 -9.36 -3.63
C ARG A 129 11.38 -8.13 -2.76
N LYS A 130 12.58 -7.93 -2.23
CA LYS A 130 12.92 -6.74 -1.45
C LYS A 130 12.71 -5.47 -2.27
N HIS A 131 13.25 -5.44 -3.49
CA HIS A 131 13.05 -4.30 -4.39
C HIS A 131 11.57 -4.04 -4.69
N LEU A 132 10.79 -5.08 -4.98
CA LEU A 132 9.35 -4.91 -5.19
C LEU A 132 8.65 -4.29 -3.99
N LEU A 133 8.98 -4.75 -2.77
CA LEU A 133 8.40 -4.21 -1.54
C LEU A 133 8.82 -2.75 -1.29
N GLU A 134 10.06 -2.37 -1.64
CA GLU A 134 10.54 -0.99 -1.48
C GLU A 134 9.79 -0.01 -2.38
N TYR A 135 9.36 -0.43 -3.58
CA TYR A 135 8.47 0.36 -4.44
C TYR A 135 7.01 0.37 -3.94
N ASP A 136 6.50 -0.79 -3.53
CA ASP A 136 5.13 -0.90 -3.03
C ASP A 136 4.91 -0.13 -1.72
N ASP A 137 5.95 0.02 -0.90
CA ASP A 137 5.88 0.77 0.37
C ASP A 137 5.51 2.24 0.15
N VAL A 138 6.04 2.87 -0.90
CA VAL A 138 5.69 4.25 -1.27
C VAL A 138 4.19 4.37 -1.55
N MET A 139 3.68 3.47 -2.39
CA MET A 139 2.26 3.46 -2.73
C MET A 139 1.37 3.12 -1.53
N ASN A 140 1.83 2.25 -0.63
CA ASN A 140 1.09 1.89 0.56
C ASN A 140 0.96 3.07 1.55
N GLN A 141 2.02 3.86 1.72
CA GLN A 141 1.99 5.05 2.56
C GLN A 141 1.00 6.09 2.00
N GLN A 142 1.06 6.37 0.70
CA GLN A 142 0.13 7.27 0.03
C GLN A 142 -1.32 6.77 0.11
N ARG A 143 -1.54 5.47 -0.14
CA ARG A 143 -2.85 4.84 -0.02
C ARG A 143 -3.44 4.98 1.38
N GLN A 144 -2.61 4.82 2.41
CA GLN A 144 -3.08 4.96 3.79
C GLN A 144 -3.62 6.37 4.05
N VAL A 145 -2.90 7.42 3.62
CA VAL A 145 -3.34 8.81 3.77
C VAL A 145 -4.67 9.05 3.05
N VAL A 146 -4.77 8.64 1.78
CA VAL A 146 -6.00 8.84 0.99
C VAL A 146 -7.18 8.06 1.57
N TYR A 147 -6.95 6.83 2.03
CA TYR A 147 -8.01 6.00 2.61
C TYR A 147 -8.46 6.50 3.98
N ASP A 148 -7.58 7.10 4.76
CA ASP A 148 -7.97 7.72 6.03
C ASP A 148 -8.90 8.92 5.78
N ILE A 149 -8.58 9.79 4.82
CA ILE A 149 -9.46 10.90 4.40
C ILE A 149 -10.80 10.35 3.87
N ARG A 150 -10.74 9.33 3.01
CA ARG A 150 -11.94 8.70 2.44
C ARG A 150 -12.84 8.06 3.50
N ASN A 151 -12.26 7.39 4.47
CA ASN A 151 -12.99 6.76 5.57
C ASN A 151 -13.63 7.79 6.49
N GLN A 152 -12.98 8.91 6.77
CA GLN A 152 -13.56 10.04 7.50
C GLN A 152 -14.78 10.60 6.76
N ALA A 153 -14.66 10.81 5.44
CA ALA A 153 -15.79 11.27 4.62
C ALA A 153 -16.94 10.25 4.57
N LEU A 154 -16.65 8.94 4.55
CA LEU A 154 -17.66 7.87 4.58
C LEU A 154 -18.39 7.81 5.93
N ALA A 155 -17.68 7.98 7.03
CA ALA A 155 -18.26 8.01 8.37
C ALA A 155 -19.25 9.20 8.53
N GLY A 156 -19.02 10.28 7.77
CA GLY A 156 -19.87 11.47 7.82
C GLY A 156 -19.75 12.25 9.14
N GLU A 157 -18.77 11.91 9.95
CA GLU A 157 -18.44 12.61 11.18
C GLU A 157 -17.61 13.85 10.87
N ASN A 158 -17.91 14.98 11.48
CA ASN A 158 -17.14 16.24 11.35
C ASN A 158 -16.97 16.75 9.90
N MET A 159 -17.99 16.56 9.04
CA MET A 159 -17.90 17.02 7.64
C MET A 159 -17.59 18.51 7.52
N GLN A 160 -18.16 19.35 8.39
CA GLN A 160 -17.91 20.79 8.40
C GLN A 160 -16.44 21.12 8.72
N GLU A 161 -15.82 20.37 9.63
CA GLU A 161 -14.40 20.51 9.95
C GLU A 161 -13.51 20.06 8.77
N SER A 162 -13.89 18.96 8.09
CA SER A 162 -13.19 18.49 6.90
C SER A 162 -13.25 19.51 5.75
N VAL A 163 -14.44 20.11 5.51
CA VAL A 163 -14.60 21.15 4.49
C VAL A 163 -13.82 22.40 4.85
N ALA A 164 -13.82 22.82 6.14
CA ALA A 164 -13.02 23.95 6.60
C ALA A 164 -11.52 23.71 6.40
N GLN A 165 -11.04 22.53 6.71
CA GLN A 165 -9.63 22.19 6.51
C GLN A 165 -9.24 22.17 5.03
N ILE A 166 -10.06 21.60 4.15
CA ILE A 166 -9.83 21.62 2.69
C ILE A 166 -9.79 23.05 2.15
N LEU A 167 -10.66 23.93 2.67
CA LEU A 167 -10.68 25.33 2.31
C LEU A 167 -9.42 26.06 2.79
N ASP A 168 -9.04 25.84 4.05
CA ASP A 168 -7.85 26.43 4.65
C ASP A 168 -6.59 25.99 3.89
N ASP A 169 -6.45 24.68 3.59
CA ASP A 169 -5.33 24.16 2.82
C ASP A 169 -5.28 24.74 1.41
N PHE A 170 -6.43 24.87 0.72
CA PHE A 170 -6.48 25.46 -0.63
C PHE A 170 -6.05 26.93 -0.64
N VAL A 171 -6.50 27.75 0.30
CA VAL A 171 -6.11 29.16 0.37
C VAL A 171 -4.66 29.31 0.73
N LEU A 172 -4.16 28.48 1.66
CA LEU A 172 -2.76 28.45 2.03
C LEU A 172 -1.86 28.09 0.85
N ASP A 173 -2.18 27.04 0.11
CA ASP A 173 -1.39 26.59 -1.04
C ASP A 173 -1.29 27.68 -2.12
N GLU A 174 -2.39 28.38 -2.43
CA GLU A 174 -2.41 29.44 -3.45
C GLU A 174 -1.62 30.69 -3.03
N ILE A 175 -1.62 31.04 -1.74
CA ILE A 175 -0.88 32.20 -1.22
C ILE A 175 0.59 31.86 -0.97
N GLU A 176 0.92 30.66 -0.46
CA GLU A 176 2.30 30.23 -0.27
C GLU A 176 3.11 30.24 -1.58
N MET A 177 2.47 30.00 -2.74
CA MET A 177 3.15 30.14 -4.04
C MET A 177 3.64 31.56 -4.33
N GLN A 178 3.09 32.58 -3.68
CA GLN A 178 3.46 33.99 -3.84
C GLN A 178 4.35 34.50 -2.69
N ALA A 179 4.36 33.80 -1.55
CA ALA A 179 4.94 34.26 -0.28
C ALA A 179 6.46 34.50 -0.28
N GLU A 180 7.19 34.04 -1.32
CA GLU A 180 8.62 34.37 -1.49
C GLU A 180 8.86 35.82 -1.93
N ASN A 181 7.82 36.52 -2.38
CA ASN A 181 7.86 37.88 -2.91
C ASN A 181 7.19 38.84 -1.93
N ASP A 182 7.54 40.14 -2.06
CA ASP A 182 6.81 41.21 -1.40
C ASP A 182 5.34 41.22 -1.83
N ILE A 183 4.40 41.38 -0.90
CA ILE A 183 2.94 41.36 -1.13
C ILE A 183 2.55 42.30 -2.28
N TYR A 184 3.21 43.45 -2.43
CA TYR A 184 2.93 44.37 -3.52
C TYR A 184 3.39 43.89 -4.90
N SER A 185 4.23 42.84 -4.93
CA SER A 185 4.73 42.21 -6.17
C SER A 185 4.05 40.91 -6.52
N TRP A 186 3.05 40.49 -5.74
CA TRP A 186 2.29 39.29 -6.00
C TRP A 186 1.48 39.38 -7.30
N ASP A 187 1.24 38.27 -7.95
CA ASP A 187 0.33 38.20 -9.12
C ASP A 187 -1.13 38.27 -8.67
N TRP A 188 -1.58 39.47 -8.36
CA TRP A 188 -2.96 39.73 -7.91
C TRP A 188 -4.00 39.38 -8.96
N ASP A 189 -3.70 39.47 -10.25
CA ASP A 189 -4.61 39.09 -11.32
C ASP A 189 -4.83 37.57 -11.32
N HIS A 190 -3.76 36.80 -11.13
CA HIS A 190 -3.85 35.35 -10.96
C HIS A 190 -4.65 34.98 -9.71
N LEU A 191 -4.34 35.53 -8.55
CA LEU A 191 -5.05 35.28 -7.29
C LEU A 191 -6.54 35.65 -7.40
N LYS A 192 -6.84 36.79 -8.00
CA LYS A 192 -8.23 37.22 -8.26
C LYS A 192 -8.97 36.22 -9.14
N GLN A 193 -8.36 35.78 -10.23
CA GLN A 193 -8.95 34.78 -11.11
C GLN A 193 -9.17 33.43 -10.39
N ARG A 194 -8.18 32.96 -9.62
CA ARG A 194 -8.26 31.73 -8.87
C ARG A 194 -9.37 31.76 -7.82
N PHE A 195 -9.35 32.72 -6.91
CA PHE A 195 -10.33 32.84 -5.84
C PHE A 195 -11.74 33.14 -6.36
N SER A 196 -11.88 33.97 -7.39
CA SER A 196 -13.17 34.20 -8.05
C SER A 196 -13.72 32.92 -8.69
N SER A 197 -12.85 32.12 -9.35
CA SER A 197 -13.27 30.89 -10.03
C SER A 197 -13.55 29.73 -9.07
N HIS A 198 -12.94 29.68 -7.89
CA HIS A 198 -13.08 28.56 -6.94
C HIS A 198 -13.99 28.92 -5.77
N LEU A 199 -13.80 30.09 -5.17
CA LEU A 199 -14.47 30.53 -3.94
C LEU A 199 -15.61 31.52 -4.16
N MET A 200 -15.74 32.06 -5.39
CA MET A 200 -16.65 33.18 -5.68
C MET A 200 -16.32 34.45 -4.85
N VAL A 201 -15.06 34.62 -4.48
CA VAL A 201 -14.53 35.76 -3.73
C VAL A 201 -13.75 36.65 -4.68
N ASP A 202 -14.06 37.96 -4.69
CA ASP A 202 -13.31 38.96 -5.45
C ASP A 202 -12.20 39.55 -4.57
N VAL A 203 -10.98 39.13 -4.83
CA VAL A 203 -9.78 39.51 -4.09
C VAL A 203 -9.07 40.65 -4.80
N ASN A 204 -8.84 41.75 -4.07
CA ASN A 204 -8.09 42.90 -4.53
C ASN A 204 -7.32 43.51 -3.35
N LEU A 205 -6.04 43.84 -3.55
CA LEU A 205 -5.19 44.40 -2.52
C LEU A 205 -5.75 45.69 -1.89
N ASP A 206 -6.28 46.62 -2.72
CA ASP A 206 -6.86 47.87 -2.25
C ASP A 206 -8.05 47.65 -1.29
N LYS A 207 -8.87 46.64 -1.60
CA LYS A 207 -9.99 46.27 -0.76
C LYS A 207 -9.55 45.64 0.56
N ILE A 208 -8.55 44.76 0.51
CA ILE A 208 -7.99 44.13 1.71
C ILE A 208 -7.40 45.17 2.64
N GLN A 209 -6.62 46.16 2.10
CA GLN A 209 -6.07 47.23 2.87
C GLN A 209 -7.13 48.12 3.53
N GLN A 210 -8.24 48.40 2.83
CA GLN A 210 -9.36 49.13 3.38
C GLN A 210 -10.08 48.39 4.51
N ASP A 211 -10.27 47.11 4.36
CA ASP A 211 -11.04 46.29 5.31
C ASP A 211 -10.21 46.00 6.59
N ILE A 212 -8.91 45.80 6.46
CA ILE A 212 -8.01 45.49 7.60
C ILE A 212 -7.53 46.78 8.31
N ALA A 213 -7.51 47.91 7.56
CA ALA A 213 -7.10 49.23 8.06
C ALA A 213 -5.67 49.25 8.70
N GLU A 214 -4.76 48.40 8.25
CA GLU A 214 -3.36 48.31 8.68
C GLU A 214 -2.42 48.75 7.56
N ASP A 215 -1.36 49.53 7.92
CA ASP A 215 -0.38 50.01 6.96
C ASP A 215 0.65 48.95 6.55
N ASN A 216 0.82 47.88 7.35
CA ASN A 216 1.70 46.76 7.08
C ASN A 216 0.92 45.46 7.11
N LEU A 217 0.54 44.96 5.92
CA LEU A 217 -0.08 43.65 5.76
C LEU A 217 0.97 42.53 5.78
N GLU A 218 0.67 41.48 6.51
CA GLU A 218 1.43 40.22 6.47
C GLU A 218 0.62 39.17 5.66
N ASP A 219 1.31 38.14 5.14
CA ASP A 219 0.68 37.04 4.39
C ASP A 219 -0.49 36.41 5.18
N GLY A 220 -0.31 36.35 6.53
CA GLY A 220 -1.32 35.83 7.44
C GLY A 220 -2.63 36.59 7.43
N ASP A 221 -2.57 37.92 7.31
CA ASP A 221 -3.74 38.79 7.30
C ASP A 221 -4.56 38.60 6.01
N ILE A 222 -3.86 38.42 4.90
CA ILE A 222 -4.48 38.15 3.60
C ILE A 222 -5.18 36.77 3.62
N ILE A 223 -4.51 35.77 4.16
CA ILE A 223 -5.07 34.40 4.31
C ILE A 223 -6.35 34.46 5.15
N GLU A 224 -6.30 35.14 6.32
CA GLU A 224 -7.45 35.21 7.22
C GLU A 224 -8.61 35.98 6.57
N TRP A 225 -8.32 37.08 5.90
CA TRP A 225 -9.34 37.85 5.17
C TRP A 225 -10.01 37.01 4.07
N VAL A 226 -9.22 36.31 3.24
CA VAL A 226 -9.77 35.45 2.16
C VAL A 226 -10.62 34.33 2.74
N LEU A 227 -10.17 33.69 3.81
CA LEU A 227 -10.88 32.64 4.49
C LEU A 227 -12.20 33.13 5.08
N ASP A 228 -12.23 34.30 5.69
CA ASP A 228 -13.45 34.88 6.25
C ASP A 228 -14.47 35.22 5.16
N GLN A 229 -14.03 35.78 4.03
CA GLN A 229 -14.92 36.02 2.89
C GLN A 229 -15.45 34.69 2.32
N ALA A 230 -14.59 33.69 2.15
CA ALA A 230 -14.98 32.39 1.64
C ALA A 230 -15.97 31.68 2.59
N ARG A 231 -15.72 31.71 3.90
CA ARG A 231 -16.64 31.15 4.91
C ARG A 231 -17.99 31.87 4.91
N ALA A 232 -18.00 33.18 4.73
CA ALA A 232 -19.26 33.94 4.61
C ALA A 232 -20.05 33.52 3.37
N VAL A 233 -19.41 33.43 2.21
CA VAL A 233 -20.05 32.94 0.96
C VAL A 233 -20.58 31.52 1.14
N TYR A 234 -19.80 30.63 1.74
CA TYR A 234 -20.19 29.24 1.96
C TYR A 234 -21.38 29.13 2.92
N LYS A 235 -21.37 29.88 4.03
CA LYS A 235 -22.45 29.93 5.01
C LYS A 235 -23.75 30.47 4.40
N ALA A 236 -23.66 31.49 3.53
CA ALA A 236 -24.82 31.99 2.79
C ALA A 236 -25.44 30.91 1.88
N ARG A 237 -24.58 30.06 1.24
CA ARG A 237 -25.07 28.92 0.44
C ARG A 237 -25.73 27.85 1.31
N GLN A 238 -25.11 27.49 2.45
CA GLN A 238 -25.68 26.51 3.37
C GLN A 238 -27.09 26.92 3.86
N SER A 239 -27.32 28.21 4.07
CA SER A 239 -28.64 28.69 4.50
C SER A 239 -29.78 28.53 3.46
N LEU A 240 -29.44 28.23 2.20
CA LEU A 240 -30.44 28.06 1.14
C LEU A 240 -31.04 26.64 1.08
N VAL A 241 -30.45 25.67 1.76
CA VAL A 241 -30.87 24.28 1.71
C VAL A 241 -30.85 23.65 3.12
N PRO A 242 -31.63 22.59 3.37
CA PRO A 242 -31.63 21.90 4.66
C PRO A 242 -30.21 21.30 4.98
N ASP A 243 -29.85 21.33 6.25
CA ASP A 243 -28.54 20.83 6.74
C ASP A 243 -28.22 19.38 6.34
N GLN A 244 -29.23 18.54 6.24
CA GLN A 244 -29.03 17.14 5.82
C GLN A 244 -28.61 17.08 4.36
N VAL A 245 -29.23 17.87 3.49
CA VAL A 245 -28.90 17.90 2.05
C VAL A 245 -27.49 18.43 1.83
N ILE A 246 -27.08 19.46 2.60
CA ILE A 246 -25.72 20.00 2.50
C ILE A 246 -24.69 18.96 2.90
N ARG A 247 -24.89 18.25 4.02
CA ARG A 247 -23.97 17.19 4.47
C ARG A 247 -23.83 16.03 3.48
N GLU A 248 -24.95 15.61 2.88
CA GLU A 248 -24.92 14.57 1.85
C GLU A 248 -24.21 15.04 0.58
N PHE A 249 -24.40 16.30 0.20
CA PHE A 249 -23.71 16.93 -0.92
C PHE A 249 -22.20 17.06 -0.67
N GLU A 250 -21.79 17.59 0.47
CA GLU A 250 -20.38 17.69 0.89
C GLU A 250 -19.69 16.32 0.83
N ARG A 251 -20.31 15.32 1.44
CA ARG A 251 -19.82 13.94 1.42
C ARG A 251 -19.69 13.38 0.00
N PHE A 252 -20.71 13.61 -0.83
CA PHE A 252 -20.69 13.15 -2.22
C PHE A 252 -19.57 13.81 -3.03
N VAL A 253 -19.38 15.12 -2.90
CA VAL A 253 -18.35 15.87 -3.61
C VAL A 253 -16.96 15.38 -3.20
N ILE A 254 -16.70 15.28 -1.90
CA ILE A 254 -15.39 14.84 -1.38
C ILE A 254 -15.08 13.42 -1.85
N LEU A 255 -15.99 12.47 -1.66
CA LEU A 255 -15.76 11.08 -2.07
C LEU A 255 -15.53 10.94 -3.57
N ARG A 256 -16.34 11.64 -4.39
CA ARG A 256 -16.19 11.62 -5.84
C ARG A 256 -14.84 12.19 -6.29
N THR A 257 -14.40 13.29 -5.67
CA THR A 257 -13.13 13.92 -6.02
C THR A 257 -11.96 13.05 -5.61
N ILE A 258 -12.00 12.44 -4.41
CA ILE A 258 -10.99 11.48 -3.97
C ILE A 258 -10.89 10.31 -4.96
N ASP A 259 -12.01 9.67 -5.30
CA ASP A 259 -12.02 8.50 -6.17
C ASP A 259 -11.49 8.82 -7.57
N GLU A 260 -11.80 10.02 -8.11
CA GLU A 260 -11.31 10.50 -9.41
C GLU A 260 -9.80 10.77 -9.38
N LYS A 261 -9.33 11.62 -8.45
CA LYS A 261 -7.92 12.03 -8.39
C LYS A 261 -6.99 10.89 -7.97
N TRP A 262 -7.43 10.04 -7.05
CA TRP A 262 -6.67 8.86 -6.65
C TRP A 262 -6.49 7.86 -7.80
N LYS A 263 -7.52 7.63 -8.60
CA LYS A 263 -7.43 6.76 -9.78
C LYS A 263 -6.41 7.29 -10.80
N ASP A 264 -6.45 8.61 -11.08
CA ASP A 264 -5.52 9.23 -12.00
C ASP A 264 -4.08 9.17 -11.47
N HIS A 265 -3.90 9.37 -10.17
CA HIS A 265 -2.61 9.26 -9.50
C HIS A 265 -2.03 7.83 -9.56
N LEU A 266 -2.86 6.80 -9.34
CA LEU A 266 -2.43 5.41 -9.48
C LEU A 266 -1.89 5.14 -10.87
N TYR A 267 -2.59 5.61 -11.91
CA TYR A 267 -2.14 5.47 -13.30
C TYR A 267 -0.82 6.20 -13.56
N ALA A 268 -0.68 7.43 -13.06
CA ALA A 268 0.54 8.22 -13.19
C ALA A 268 1.74 7.57 -12.47
N MET A 269 1.52 7.00 -11.29
CA MET A 269 2.55 6.27 -10.54
C MET A 269 2.97 4.96 -11.21
N ASP A 270 2.05 4.26 -11.87
CA ASP A 270 2.39 3.07 -12.66
C ASP A 270 3.28 3.46 -13.86
N GLN A 271 2.97 4.56 -14.54
CA GLN A 271 3.82 5.08 -15.62
C GLN A 271 5.20 5.51 -15.13
N LEU A 272 5.27 6.18 -13.99
CA LEU A 272 6.54 6.52 -13.36
C LEU A 272 7.37 5.27 -13.07
N ARG A 273 6.75 4.22 -12.54
CA ARG A 273 7.41 2.94 -12.23
C ARG A 273 7.97 2.25 -13.47
N GLU A 274 7.27 2.27 -14.59
CA GLU A 274 7.74 1.70 -15.84
C GLU A 274 8.97 2.44 -16.38
N GLY A 275 8.96 3.79 -16.29
CA GLY A 275 10.03 4.63 -16.82
C GLY A 275 11.25 4.80 -15.92
N ILE A 276 11.12 4.57 -14.61
CA ILE A 276 12.12 4.96 -13.61
C ILE A 276 13.47 4.25 -13.77
N ASN A 277 13.45 3.01 -14.28
CA ASN A 277 14.67 2.23 -14.48
C ASN A 277 15.61 2.87 -15.51
N LEU A 278 15.10 3.69 -16.42
CA LEU A 278 15.91 4.43 -17.40
C LEU A 278 16.80 5.48 -16.72
N ARG A 279 16.43 5.95 -15.52
CA ARG A 279 17.23 6.92 -14.74
C ARG A 279 18.57 6.33 -14.28
N ALA A 280 18.67 4.98 -14.20
CA ALA A 280 19.94 4.32 -13.90
C ALA A 280 21.06 4.62 -14.90
N TYR A 281 20.74 4.92 -16.15
CA TYR A 281 21.74 5.34 -17.15
C TYR A 281 22.42 6.68 -16.79
N GLY A 282 21.73 7.54 -16.02
CA GLY A 282 22.27 8.80 -15.49
C GLY A 282 23.01 8.64 -14.16
N GLN A 283 23.39 7.43 -13.77
CA GLN A 283 24.04 7.11 -12.47
C GLN A 283 23.20 7.48 -11.24
N LYS A 284 21.90 7.73 -11.41
CA LYS A 284 20.98 7.99 -10.32
C LYS A 284 20.40 6.69 -9.78
N ASN A 285 20.11 6.65 -8.49
CA ASN A 285 19.44 5.51 -7.87
C ASN A 285 17.94 5.55 -8.22
N PRO A 286 17.43 4.57 -9.02
CA PRO A 286 16.03 4.59 -9.47
C PRO A 286 15.01 4.61 -8.32
N LEU A 287 15.30 3.95 -7.20
CA LEU A 287 14.40 3.92 -6.06
C LEU A 287 14.31 5.29 -5.36
N LEU A 288 15.42 6.02 -5.26
CA LEU A 288 15.41 7.37 -4.67
C LEU A 288 14.68 8.36 -5.57
N GLU A 289 14.91 8.29 -6.89
CA GLU A 289 14.19 9.11 -7.85
C GLU A 289 12.68 8.80 -7.83
N TYR A 290 12.30 7.50 -7.77
CA TYR A 290 10.90 7.10 -7.65
C TYR A 290 10.25 7.65 -6.39
N LYS A 291 10.92 7.57 -5.24
CA LYS A 291 10.43 8.14 -3.99
C LYS A 291 10.25 9.66 -4.08
N SER A 292 11.22 10.36 -4.65
CA SER A 292 11.20 11.82 -4.78
C SER A 292 10.14 12.30 -5.77
N GLU A 293 10.09 11.72 -6.97
CA GLU A 293 9.09 12.07 -7.98
C GLU A 293 7.68 11.67 -7.54
N GLY A 294 7.53 10.46 -6.98
CA GLY A 294 6.25 9.99 -6.45
C GLY A 294 5.72 10.81 -5.28
N PHE A 295 6.60 11.38 -4.46
CA PHE A 295 6.19 12.31 -3.40
C PHE A 295 5.69 13.64 -3.97
N LYS A 296 6.38 14.21 -4.97
CA LYS A 296 5.94 15.44 -5.64
C LYS A 296 4.58 15.25 -6.32
N MET A 297 4.44 14.17 -7.09
CA MET A 297 3.17 13.85 -7.75
C MET A 297 2.03 13.65 -6.75
N PHE A 298 2.32 13.11 -5.57
CA PHE A 298 1.32 12.96 -4.51
C PHE A 298 0.93 14.30 -3.89
N GLN A 299 1.88 15.20 -3.66
CA GLN A 299 1.59 16.58 -3.20
C GLN A 299 0.74 17.34 -4.23
N GLU A 300 1.09 17.27 -5.51
CA GLU A 300 0.32 17.87 -6.60
C GLU A 300 -1.11 17.29 -6.67
N MET A 301 -1.26 15.99 -6.52
CA MET A 301 -2.57 15.33 -6.48
C MET A 301 -3.41 15.81 -5.29
N MET A 302 -2.80 15.97 -4.10
CA MET A 302 -3.50 16.47 -2.90
C MET A 302 -3.96 17.91 -3.07
N ALA A 303 -3.09 18.79 -3.59
CA ALA A 303 -3.43 20.19 -3.88
C ALA A 303 -4.54 20.28 -4.93
N ASP A 304 -4.46 19.51 -6.00
CA ASP A 304 -5.49 19.45 -7.04
C ASP A 304 -6.82 18.87 -6.51
N MET A 305 -6.77 17.89 -5.63
CA MET A 305 -7.95 17.34 -4.95
C MET A 305 -8.65 18.41 -4.09
N ASN A 306 -7.90 19.21 -3.32
CA ASN A 306 -8.43 20.31 -2.54
C ASN A 306 -9.05 21.37 -3.44
N SER A 307 -8.31 21.80 -4.47
CA SER A 307 -8.76 22.78 -5.46
C SER A 307 -10.08 22.38 -6.13
N VAL A 308 -10.16 21.16 -6.67
CA VAL A 308 -11.37 20.66 -7.35
C VAL A 308 -12.53 20.46 -6.36
N THR A 309 -12.25 20.04 -5.13
CA THR A 309 -13.28 19.90 -4.09
C THR A 309 -13.89 21.24 -3.75
N VAL A 310 -13.05 22.23 -3.49
CA VAL A 310 -13.49 23.61 -3.20
C VAL A 310 -14.32 24.16 -4.36
N GLN A 311 -13.82 24.06 -5.60
CA GLN A 311 -14.54 24.53 -6.78
C GLN A 311 -15.92 23.86 -6.91
N ARG A 312 -16.02 22.56 -6.68
CA ARG A 312 -17.30 21.83 -6.73
C ARG A 312 -18.24 22.26 -5.60
N LEU A 313 -17.74 22.43 -4.39
CA LEU A 313 -18.55 22.87 -3.25
C LEU A 313 -19.11 24.26 -3.44
N PHE A 314 -18.35 25.19 -4.00
CA PHE A 314 -18.77 26.58 -4.18
C PHE A 314 -19.61 26.83 -5.44
N ARG A 315 -19.37 26.10 -6.54
CA ARG A 315 -20.01 26.40 -7.84
C ARG A 315 -21.19 25.51 -8.22
N THR A 316 -21.34 24.33 -7.61
CA THR A 316 -22.45 23.44 -7.97
C THR A 316 -23.77 24.06 -7.50
N GLN A 317 -24.73 24.25 -8.42
CA GLN A 317 -26.05 24.77 -8.08
C GLN A 317 -26.83 23.69 -7.33
N LEU A 318 -27.32 24.04 -6.13
CA LEU A 318 -28.11 23.15 -5.27
C LEU A 318 -29.63 23.29 -5.53
N GLN A 319 -30.02 23.98 -6.61
CA GLN A 319 -31.42 24.15 -6.97
C GLN A 319 -31.99 22.83 -7.52
N GLY A 320 -33.03 22.31 -6.88
CA GLY A 320 -33.82 21.18 -7.39
C GLY A 320 -33.54 19.82 -6.76
N MET A 321 -32.80 19.74 -5.66
CA MET A 321 -32.82 18.53 -4.82
C MET A 321 -34.13 18.56 -3.98
N GLU A 322 -35.28 18.36 -4.63
CA GLU A 322 -36.44 17.84 -3.93
C GLU A 322 -36.05 16.53 -3.25
N GLN A 323 -36.52 16.35 -2.01
CA GLN A 323 -36.22 15.16 -1.19
C GLN A 323 -36.19 13.91 -2.08
N PRO A 324 -35.14 13.05 -1.98
CA PRO A 324 -35.20 11.78 -2.67
C PRO A 324 -36.44 11.06 -2.18
N GLN A 325 -37.45 10.92 -3.08
CA GLN A 325 -38.50 9.96 -2.81
C GLN A 325 -37.82 8.66 -2.43
N GLU A 326 -38.12 8.17 -1.22
CA GLU A 326 -37.70 6.84 -0.81
C GLU A 326 -38.02 5.85 -1.95
N SER A 327 -37.05 5.62 -2.80
CA SER A 327 -37.14 4.55 -3.77
C SER A 327 -37.14 3.27 -2.95
N ARG A 328 -38.37 2.77 -2.72
CA ARG A 328 -38.62 1.44 -2.14
C ARG A 328 -37.60 0.48 -2.68
N GLY A 329 -36.83 -0.08 -1.75
CA GLY A 329 -35.71 -0.97 -1.97
C GLY A 329 -35.93 -1.98 -3.09
N GLN A 330 -35.33 -1.70 -4.24
CA GLN A 330 -34.92 -2.78 -5.11
C GLN A 330 -33.72 -3.43 -4.44
N SER A 331 -34.01 -4.55 -3.79
CA SER A 331 -32.99 -5.45 -3.26
C SER A 331 -31.96 -5.70 -4.37
N LEU A 332 -30.73 -5.23 -4.17
CA LEU A 332 -29.58 -5.62 -4.96
C LEU A 332 -29.27 -7.11 -4.62
N ARG A 333 -30.13 -8.01 -5.12
CA ARG A 333 -29.82 -9.43 -5.22
C ARG A 333 -28.96 -9.60 -6.47
N ASN A 334 -27.74 -10.05 -6.25
CA ASN A 334 -26.72 -10.41 -7.23
C ASN A 334 -25.89 -9.27 -7.83
N VAL A 335 -25.08 -8.59 -7.03
CA VAL A 335 -23.84 -8.00 -7.51
C VAL A 335 -22.74 -9.04 -7.29
N GLN A 336 -22.39 -9.80 -8.31
CA GLN A 336 -21.14 -10.55 -8.34
C GLN A 336 -20.00 -9.56 -8.58
N THR A 337 -19.24 -9.25 -7.53
CA THR A 337 -17.95 -8.57 -7.67
C THR A 337 -16.97 -9.58 -8.27
N SER A 338 -16.76 -9.51 -9.58
CA SER A 338 -15.64 -10.18 -10.21
C SER A 338 -14.39 -9.32 -10.03
N HIS A 339 -13.50 -9.70 -9.13
CA HIS A 339 -12.12 -9.24 -9.16
C HIS A 339 -11.46 -9.86 -10.39
N GLN A 340 -11.18 -9.04 -11.39
CA GLN A 340 -10.18 -9.41 -12.40
C GLN A 340 -8.80 -9.21 -11.76
N ASP A 341 -8.22 -10.34 -11.32
CA ASP A 341 -6.80 -10.39 -11.00
C ASP A 341 -6.02 -10.16 -12.30
N THR A 342 -5.45 -8.96 -12.46
CA THR A 342 -4.46 -8.66 -13.50
C THR A 342 -3.09 -9.15 -13.06
N THR A 343 -2.92 -10.43 -12.84
CA THR A 343 -1.64 -11.12 -12.92
C THR A 343 -1.69 -11.97 -14.17
N GLY A 344 -1.17 -11.38 -15.26
CA GLY A 344 -0.96 -12.13 -16.49
C GLY A 344 0.05 -13.25 -16.27
N MET A 345 -0.43 -14.47 -16.28
CA MET A 345 0.11 -15.67 -16.93
C MET A 345 -0.84 -16.82 -16.61
N GLY A 346 -1.35 -17.40 -17.67
CA GLY A 346 -2.48 -18.30 -17.69
C GLY A 346 -2.34 -19.58 -16.89
N PHE A 347 -3.49 -19.97 -16.33
CA PHE A 347 -3.95 -21.36 -16.31
C PHE A 347 -5.47 -21.31 -16.16
N GLN A 348 -6.18 -21.80 -17.15
CA GLN A 348 -7.63 -22.02 -17.11
C GLN A 348 -7.94 -23.13 -16.10
N GLY A 349 -8.74 -22.82 -15.09
CA GLY A 349 -9.35 -23.80 -14.20
C GLY A 349 -10.79 -23.41 -13.92
N GLN A 350 -11.74 -24.17 -14.45
CA GLN A 350 -13.17 -24.04 -14.17
C GLN A 350 -13.45 -24.34 -12.69
N SER A 351 -14.06 -23.40 -11.98
CA SER A 351 -14.55 -23.61 -10.62
C SER A 351 -16.09 -23.56 -10.56
N ARG A 352 -16.68 -24.64 -10.05
CA ARG A 352 -18.08 -24.76 -9.64
C ARG A 352 -18.31 -24.16 -8.25
N PRO A 353 -19.50 -23.67 -7.91
CA PRO A 353 -19.78 -23.01 -6.64
C PRO A 353 -19.84 -23.96 -5.45
N GLN A 354 -19.30 -23.54 -4.33
CA GLN A 354 -19.42 -24.24 -3.04
C GLN A 354 -20.11 -23.34 -2.01
N ASP A 355 -21.23 -23.88 -1.47
CA ASP A 355 -21.87 -23.43 -0.23
C ASP A 355 -20.90 -23.57 0.96
N SER A 356 -20.79 -22.54 1.77
CA SER A 356 -20.10 -22.64 3.06
C SER A 356 -20.84 -21.89 4.16
N ASN A 357 -21.58 -22.65 4.96
CA ASN A 357 -22.01 -22.28 6.29
C ASN A 357 -20.92 -22.70 7.29
N GLN A 358 -20.13 -21.76 7.81
CA GLN A 358 -19.36 -21.94 9.04
C GLN A 358 -19.22 -20.61 9.79
N PRO A 359 -19.34 -20.60 11.14
CA PRO A 359 -19.36 -19.37 11.92
C PRO A 359 -17.96 -18.76 12.06
N GLN A 360 -17.86 -17.45 11.81
CA GLN A 360 -16.65 -16.67 11.98
C GLN A 360 -16.33 -16.45 13.46
N GLN A 361 -15.12 -16.77 13.86
CA GLN A 361 -14.56 -16.39 15.17
C GLN A 361 -14.23 -14.90 15.16
N VAL A 362 -14.80 -14.18 16.11
CA VAL A 362 -14.55 -12.76 16.38
C VAL A 362 -13.12 -12.59 16.90
N ARG A 363 -12.30 -11.85 16.15
CA ARG A 363 -10.96 -11.42 16.62
C ARG A 363 -11.11 -10.14 17.44
N THR A 364 -10.62 -10.14 18.66
CA THR A 364 -10.51 -8.96 19.54
C THR A 364 -9.60 -7.90 18.90
N PRO A 365 -9.97 -6.60 18.94
CA PRO A 365 -9.15 -5.54 18.39
C PRO A 365 -7.89 -5.31 19.23
N VAL A 366 -6.75 -5.23 18.54
CA VAL A 366 -5.48 -4.78 19.12
C VAL A 366 -5.58 -3.27 19.32
N GLN A 367 -5.37 -2.79 20.54
CA GLN A 367 -5.27 -1.36 20.82
C GLN A 367 -4.04 -0.77 20.12
N VAL A 368 -4.29 0.11 19.16
CA VAL A 368 -3.23 0.90 18.49
C VAL A 368 -3.04 2.18 19.30
N GLU A 369 -1.82 2.46 19.73
CA GLU A 369 -1.45 3.74 20.32
C GLU A 369 -1.81 4.90 19.36
N GLN A 370 -2.59 5.84 19.83
CA GLN A 370 -3.02 7.01 19.05
C GLN A 370 -1.80 7.88 18.70
N LYS A 371 -1.45 7.95 17.41
CA LYS A 371 -0.48 8.92 16.91
C LYS A 371 -1.08 10.32 16.98
N ARG A 372 -0.47 11.21 17.77
CA ARG A 372 -0.89 12.61 17.93
C ARG A 372 -0.70 13.41 16.64
N GLY A 373 -1.65 14.30 16.34
CA GLY A 373 -1.64 15.13 15.13
C GLY A 373 -0.53 16.19 15.13
N ARG A 374 -0.01 16.55 13.95
CA ARG A 374 1.11 17.53 13.78
C ARG A 374 0.84 18.91 14.38
N ASN A 375 -0.43 19.35 14.43
CA ASN A 375 -0.86 20.64 14.96
C ASN A 375 -1.41 20.55 16.41
N GLU A 376 -1.42 19.37 17.01
CA GLU A 376 -1.86 19.17 18.38
C GLU A 376 -0.98 19.99 19.34
N LYS A 377 -1.61 20.75 20.25
CA LYS A 377 -0.91 21.54 21.25
C LYS A 377 -0.47 20.63 22.39
N ILE A 378 0.82 20.64 22.70
CA ILE A 378 1.44 19.89 23.77
C ILE A 378 2.12 20.83 24.74
N ILE A 379 2.24 20.41 25.99
CA ILE A 379 2.94 21.17 27.03
C ILE A 379 4.36 20.63 27.12
N VAL A 380 5.34 21.53 27.09
CA VAL A 380 6.75 21.23 27.34
C VAL A 380 7.26 22.05 28.52
N ARG A 381 8.11 21.46 29.33
CA ARG A 381 8.71 22.11 30.50
C ARG A 381 10.15 22.44 30.20
N GLY A 382 10.51 23.72 30.35
CA GLY A 382 11.88 24.21 30.20
C GLY A 382 12.79 23.83 31.37
N PRO A 383 14.12 23.97 31.21
CA PRO A 383 15.09 23.75 32.28
C PRO A 383 14.86 24.68 33.47
N ASP A 384 14.17 25.80 33.30
CA ASP A 384 13.80 26.79 34.32
C ASP A 384 12.48 26.42 35.04
N GLY A 385 11.90 25.25 34.77
CA GLY A 385 10.64 24.77 35.34
C GLY A 385 9.37 25.42 34.79
N LYS A 386 9.46 26.32 33.82
CA LYS A 386 8.30 26.96 33.19
C LYS A 386 7.70 26.07 32.11
N GLU A 387 6.37 25.99 32.11
CA GLU A 387 5.59 25.21 31.13
C GLU A 387 5.21 26.13 29.97
N LEU A 388 5.44 25.64 28.73
CA LEU A 388 5.09 26.31 27.49
C LEU A 388 4.23 25.40 26.64
N GLN A 389 3.16 25.95 26.10
CA GLN A 389 2.28 25.23 25.17
C GLN A 389 2.79 25.45 23.73
N ILE A 390 3.18 24.35 23.06
CA ILE A 390 3.73 24.39 21.70
C ILE A 390 2.98 23.42 20.81
N LYS A 391 3.05 23.63 19.48
CA LYS A 391 2.51 22.65 18.50
C LYS A 391 3.45 21.44 18.41
N PHE A 392 2.91 20.25 18.27
CA PHE A 392 3.65 18.98 18.22
C PHE A 392 4.76 19.00 17.15
N LYS A 393 4.55 19.68 16.01
CA LYS A 393 5.57 19.84 14.95
C LYS A 393 6.86 20.54 15.43
N LYS A 394 6.80 21.32 16.51
CA LYS A 394 7.96 22.03 17.07
C LYS A 394 8.64 21.29 18.22
N LEU A 395 8.10 20.13 18.64
CA LEU A 395 8.59 19.34 19.77
C LEU A 395 10.08 19.03 19.66
N GLN A 396 10.53 18.53 18.48
CA GLN A 396 11.92 18.17 18.26
C GLN A 396 12.89 19.36 18.45
N SER A 397 12.48 20.54 18.02
CA SER A 397 13.27 21.76 18.16
C SER A 397 13.41 22.22 19.62
N TYR A 398 12.38 21.96 20.45
CA TYR A 398 12.41 22.30 21.88
C TYR A 398 13.13 21.23 22.70
N LEU A 399 13.01 19.94 22.34
CA LEU A 399 13.79 18.86 22.95
C LEU A 399 15.31 19.09 22.76
N ASN A 400 15.72 19.54 21.57
CA ASN A 400 17.11 19.90 21.29
C ASN A 400 17.62 21.12 22.08
N LYS A 401 16.69 21.94 22.66
CA LYS A 401 17.00 23.08 23.54
C LYS A 401 16.91 22.73 25.03
N GLY A 402 16.76 21.44 25.38
CA GLY A 402 16.73 20.95 26.75
C GLY A 402 15.36 21.03 27.43
N TYR A 403 14.27 21.16 26.65
CA TYR A 403 12.91 21.04 27.18
C TYR A 403 12.50 19.58 27.24
N SER A 404 11.66 19.23 28.23
CA SER A 404 11.07 17.88 28.37
C SER A 404 9.55 17.95 28.12
N GLN A 405 9.01 16.92 27.49
CA GLN A 405 7.56 16.80 27.33
C GLN A 405 6.92 16.41 28.67
N VAL A 406 5.83 17.10 29.05
CA VAL A 406 5.05 16.82 30.26
C VAL A 406 3.91 15.88 29.94
#